data_96d3725a07b0d96c73e0178068a57db8
#
_entry.id   96d3725a07b0d96c73e0178068a57db8
#
_cell.length_a   1.000
_cell.length_b   1.000
_cell.length_c   1.000
_cell.angle_alpha   90.00
_cell.angle_beta   90.00
_cell.angle_gamma   90.00
#
_symmetry.space_group_name_H-M   'P 1'
#
loop_
_entity.id
_entity.type
_entity.pdbx_description
1 polymer ?
#
loop_
_entity_poly.entity_id
_entity_poly.type
_entity_poly.pdbx_seq_one_letter_code
_entity_poly.pdbx_strand_id
1 'polypeptide(L)'
;MTNYIDELNDLKSRDAFFTCDDVSYECIDVLLKYIEISLFDLIIEPSAGDGSFIRAMKKHDEFKNSSILSFDICPMKEYIKQADWLKINCDDIGEYNNLLIIGNPPFGNRSSMAKAFIKKSIELNASVIAFVLPSIFMKEINQRFIPNDYRLICNHSLKDDSFTIGGDKYNVPAVFQIWCNNSSIFPELDLRAMKPKQPEEYSFLKRGDASADFTINGNSGQVKSLSEVTNSKAEHYIKVNEKYSKNNIIDIFKNINFRQLSSVSGGNYWINRDEINKAFQEYINSN
;
A
#
# COMPACT_ATOMS: atom_id res chain seq x y z
N MET A 1 -12.10 29.63 17.95
CA MET A 1 -12.69 28.42 17.33
C MET A 1 -12.52 28.40 15.82
N THR A 2 -12.69 29.49 15.09
CA THR A 2 -12.45 29.57 13.63
C THR A 2 -11.04 29.18 13.22
N ASN A 3 -10.01 29.64 13.94
CA ASN A 3 -8.60 29.36 13.64
C ASN A 3 -8.24 27.85 13.71
N TYR A 4 -8.78 27.11 14.68
CA TYR A 4 -8.48 25.67 14.87
C TYR A 4 -9.11 24.80 13.76
N ILE A 5 -10.33 25.14 13.34
CA ILE A 5 -11.00 24.39 12.24
C ILE A 5 -10.32 24.64 10.91
N ASP A 6 -9.83 25.85 10.66
CA ASP A 6 -9.11 26.19 9.43
C ASP A 6 -7.74 25.50 9.40
N GLU A 7 -7.05 25.43 10.52
CA GLU A 7 -5.77 24.70 10.67
C GLU A 7 -5.94 23.19 10.47
N LEU A 8 -6.97 22.58 11.07
CA LEU A 8 -7.33 21.18 10.84
C LEU A 8 -7.68 20.87 9.37
N ASN A 9 -8.42 21.77 8.72
CA ASN A 9 -8.77 21.60 7.31
C ASN A 9 -7.54 21.73 6.42
N ASP A 10 -6.60 22.61 6.74
CA ASP A 10 -5.33 22.74 6.04
C ASP A 10 -4.47 21.48 6.20
N LEU A 11 -4.32 20.95 7.42
CA LEU A 11 -3.61 19.69 7.68
C LEU A 11 -4.25 18.51 6.91
N LYS A 12 -5.58 18.41 6.91
CA LYS A 12 -6.31 17.39 6.13
C LYS A 12 -6.10 17.55 4.62
N SER A 13 -6.08 18.78 4.12
CA SER A 13 -5.88 19.06 2.70
C SER A 13 -4.49 18.68 2.20
N ARG A 14 -3.50 18.66 3.10
CA ARG A 14 -2.11 18.26 2.84
C ARG A 14 -1.84 16.79 3.14
N ASP A 15 -2.84 15.99 3.54
CA ASP A 15 -2.66 14.63 4.07
C ASP A 15 -1.63 14.56 5.20
N ALA A 16 -1.57 15.59 6.05
CA ALA A 16 -0.63 15.68 7.17
C ALA A 16 -1.10 14.82 8.35
N PHE A 17 -1.00 13.50 8.16
CA PHE A 17 -1.23 12.50 9.20
C PHE A 17 0.09 12.20 9.90
N PHE A 18 0.22 12.55 11.16
CA PHE A 18 1.39 12.25 11.95
C PHE A 18 1.30 10.84 12.53
N THR A 19 2.34 10.06 12.35
CA THR A 19 2.42 8.71 12.92
C THR A 19 2.59 8.81 14.43
N CYS A 20 1.77 8.09 15.20
CA CYS A 20 1.94 8.00 16.64
C CYS A 20 3.31 7.42 16.99
N ASP A 21 3.92 7.88 18.08
CA ASP A 21 5.27 7.45 18.48
C ASP A 21 5.34 5.92 18.68
N ASP A 22 4.34 5.31 19.33
CA ASP A 22 4.28 3.87 19.55
C ASP A 22 4.22 3.07 18.23
N VAL A 23 3.59 3.62 17.18
CA VAL A 23 3.54 3.01 15.86
C VAL A 23 4.87 3.16 15.12
N SER A 24 5.52 4.34 15.20
CA SER A 24 6.84 4.49 14.61
C SER A 24 7.88 3.57 15.28
N TYR A 25 7.81 3.37 16.60
CA TYR A 25 8.63 2.37 17.31
C TYR A 25 8.35 0.96 16.84
N GLU A 26 7.08 0.57 16.72
CA GLU A 26 6.68 -0.74 16.19
C GLU A 26 7.24 -0.96 14.76
N CYS A 27 7.18 0.05 13.90
CA CYS A 27 7.74 -0.02 12.55
C CYS A 27 9.27 -0.22 12.57
N ILE A 28 9.99 0.46 13.47
CA ILE A 28 11.45 0.26 13.63
C ILE A 28 11.74 -1.14 14.17
N ASP A 29 11.01 -1.61 15.19
CA ASP A 29 11.15 -2.98 15.71
C ASP A 29 10.91 -4.03 14.63
N VAL A 30 9.93 -3.79 13.74
CA VAL A 30 9.67 -4.66 12.59
C VAL A 30 10.81 -4.60 11.58
N LEU A 31 11.32 -3.40 11.26
CA LEU A 31 12.45 -3.23 10.32
C LEU A 31 13.67 -4.02 10.79
N LEU A 32 14.03 -3.92 12.06
CA LEU A 32 15.22 -4.57 12.65
C LEU A 32 15.17 -6.12 12.63
N LYS A 33 13.98 -6.72 12.46
CA LYS A 33 13.84 -8.19 12.27
C LYS A 33 14.29 -8.66 10.90
N TYR A 34 14.32 -7.78 9.90
CA TYR A 34 14.60 -8.13 8.50
C TYR A 34 15.89 -7.49 7.97
N ILE A 35 16.29 -6.36 8.55
CA ILE A 35 17.29 -5.45 8.00
C ILE A 35 18.37 -5.15 9.05
N GLU A 36 19.63 -5.40 8.68
CA GLU A 36 20.80 -5.00 9.44
C GLU A 36 21.19 -3.56 9.09
N ILE A 37 21.09 -2.64 10.06
CA ILE A 37 21.29 -1.19 9.85
C ILE A 37 22.73 -0.83 9.50
N SER A 38 23.71 -1.58 9.98
CA SER A 38 25.13 -1.37 9.68
C SER A 38 25.48 -1.48 8.19
N LEU A 39 24.58 -2.03 7.37
CA LEU A 39 24.78 -2.14 5.92
C LEU A 39 24.58 -0.81 5.18
N PHE A 40 23.98 0.22 5.81
CA PHE A 40 23.60 1.46 5.13
C PHE A 40 24.56 2.60 5.45
N ASP A 41 25.05 3.24 4.40
CA ASP A 41 25.86 4.46 4.49
C ASP A 41 24.97 5.67 4.80
N LEU A 42 23.73 5.63 4.32
CA LEU A 42 22.78 6.72 4.44
C LEU A 42 21.37 6.20 4.73
N ILE A 43 20.69 6.86 5.67
CA ILE A 43 19.27 6.65 5.98
C ILE A 43 18.54 7.96 5.75
N ILE A 44 17.41 7.92 5.05
CA ILE A 44 16.61 9.11 4.76
C ILE A 44 15.17 8.93 5.23
N GLU A 45 14.66 9.91 5.96
CA GLU A 45 13.24 10.09 6.20
C GLU A 45 12.71 11.24 5.34
N PRO A 46 11.93 10.96 4.29
CA PRO A 46 11.57 11.94 3.25
C PRO A 46 10.34 12.81 3.57
N SER A 47 9.64 12.53 4.68
CA SER A 47 8.41 13.21 5.14
C SER A 47 8.32 13.19 6.66
N ALA A 48 9.32 13.78 7.29
CA ALA A 48 9.59 13.57 8.71
C ALA A 48 8.58 14.26 9.66
N GLY A 49 7.81 15.23 9.18
CA GLY A 49 6.74 15.90 9.91
C GLY A 49 7.16 16.41 11.29
N ASP A 50 6.67 15.75 12.34
CA ASP A 50 7.04 16.04 13.74
C ASP A 50 8.27 15.25 14.24
N GLY A 51 8.83 14.35 13.38
CA GLY A 51 10.02 13.55 13.68
C GLY A 51 9.78 12.25 14.44
N SER A 52 8.61 11.65 14.37
CA SER A 52 8.28 10.40 15.08
C SER A 52 9.23 9.26 14.73
N PHE A 53 9.51 9.02 13.44
CA PHE A 53 10.48 8.00 13.00
C PHE A 53 11.91 8.33 13.42
N ILE A 54 12.31 9.62 13.40
CA ILE A 54 13.64 10.04 13.90
C ILE A 54 13.76 9.75 15.40
N ARG A 55 12.70 10.04 16.18
CA ARG A 55 12.69 9.70 17.62
C ARG A 55 12.77 8.20 17.84
N ALA A 56 12.06 7.41 17.03
CA ALA A 56 12.09 5.96 17.11
C ALA A 56 13.50 5.42 16.80
N MET A 57 14.11 5.80 15.68
CA MET A 57 15.47 5.40 15.33
C MET A 57 16.48 5.75 16.42
N LYS A 58 16.44 6.95 17.01
CA LYS A 58 17.37 7.39 18.06
C LYS A 58 17.29 6.58 19.37
N LYS A 59 16.24 5.80 19.59
CA LYS A 59 16.11 4.91 20.76
C LYS A 59 16.76 3.55 20.59
N HIS A 60 17.12 3.19 19.37
CA HIS A 60 17.76 1.93 19.06
C HIS A 60 19.25 2.12 18.82
N ASP A 61 20.09 1.35 19.53
CA ASP A 61 21.56 1.43 19.44
C ASP A 61 22.09 1.13 18.04
N GLU A 62 21.33 0.36 17.26
CA GLU A 62 21.65 0.00 15.86
C GLU A 62 21.80 1.25 14.97
N PHE A 63 21.09 2.34 15.27
CA PHE A 63 21.16 3.59 14.49
C PHE A 63 22.18 4.60 15.03
N LYS A 64 22.88 4.29 16.12
CA LYS A 64 23.75 5.25 16.83
C LYS A 64 24.86 5.85 15.97
N ASN A 65 25.38 5.08 15.02
CA ASN A 65 26.47 5.49 14.13
C ASN A 65 25.99 5.76 12.69
N SER A 66 24.66 5.77 12.44
CA SER A 66 24.11 5.96 11.12
C SER A 66 24.08 7.43 10.71
N SER A 67 24.38 7.71 9.46
CA SER A 67 24.11 9.01 8.85
C SER A 67 22.63 9.10 8.51
N ILE A 68 21.89 9.99 9.18
CA ILE A 68 20.45 10.15 9.01
C ILE A 68 20.16 11.55 8.48
N LEU A 69 19.53 11.64 7.32
CA LEU A 69 18.94 12.85 6.77
C LEU A 69 17.42 12.80 6.91
N SER A 70 16.83 13.93 7.23
CA SER A 70 15.37 14.06 7.34
C SER A 70 14.89 15.29 6.59
N PHE A 71 13.84 15.12 5.80
CA PHE A 71 13.23 16.16 4.99
C PHE A 71 11.74 16.26 5.27
N ASP A 72 11.20 17.46 5.15
CA ASP A 72 9.75 17.69 5.09
C ASP A 72 9.47 18.99 4.34
N ILE A 73 8.34 19.09 3.68
CA ILE A 73 7.94 20.33 3.00
C ILE A 73 7.55 21.42 4.00
N CYS A 74 7.06 21.01 5.19
CA CYS A 74 6.67 21.88 6.30
C CYS A 74 7.13 21.28 7.64
N PRO A 75 8.44 21.31 7.95
CA PRO A 75 9.02 20.63 9.10
C PRO A 75 8.56 21.27 10.42
N MET A 76 8.23 20.42 11.41
CA MET A 76 7.86 20.86 12.76
C MET A 76 9.03 20.89 13.74
N LYS A 77 10.23 20.51 13.31
CA LYS A 77 11.45 20.46 14.13
C LYS A 77 12.63 21.04 13.38
N GLU A 78 13.48 21.79 14.08
CA GLU A 78 14.64 22.49 13.50
C GLU A 78 15.68 21.54 12.88
N TYR A 79 15.77 20.29 13.35
CA TYR A 79 16.69 19.30 12.82
C TYR A 79 16.18 18.61 11.53
N ILE A 80 14.95 18.89 11.09
CA ILE A 80 14.38 18.41 9.85
C ILE A 80 14.59 19.48 8.77
N LYS A 81 15.25 19.12 7.67
CA LYS A 81 15.53 20.05 6.58
C LYS A 81 14.25 20.30 5.78
N GLN A 82 13.93 21.58 5.58
CA GLN A 82 12.79 21.95 4.72
C GLN A 82 13.14 21.69 3.26
N ALA A 83 12.46 20.74 2.64
CA ALA A 83 12.62 20.41 1.23
C ALA A 83 11.41 19.61 0.69
N ASP A 84 11.17 19.73 -0.61
CA ASP A 84 10.24 18.90 -1.33
C ASP A 84 10.97 17.63 -1.78
N TRP A 85 10.64 16.49 -1.17
CA TRP A 85 11.25 15.19 -1.47
C TRP A 85 11.24 14.85 -2.97
N LEU A 86 10.17 15.18 -3.68
CA LEU A 86 10.05 14.85 -5.10
C LEU A 86 11.02 15.65 -5.99
N LYS A 87 11.66 16.69 -5.44
CA LYS A 87 12.67 17.52 -6.14
C LYS A 87 14.11 17.22 -5.71
N ILE A 88 14.31 16.41 -4.67
CA ILE A 88 15.65 15.99 -4.20
C ILE A 88 16.37 15.20 -5.30
N ASN A 89 17.65 15.48 -5.51
CA ASN A 89 18.52 14.76 -6.43
C ASN A 89 19.69 14.11 -5.68
N CYS A 90 20.48 13.28 -6.36
CA CYS A 90 21.66 12.64 -5.76
C CYS A 90 22.65 13.67 -5.21
N ASP A 91 22.84 14.80 -5.91
CA ASP A 91 23.75 15.88 -5.46
C ASP A 91 23.32 16.52 -4.13
N ASP A 92 22.01 16.47 -3.79
CA ASP A 92 21.46 17.03 -2.56
C ASP A 92 21.70 16.14 -1.32
N ILE A 93 21.98 14.86 -1.52
CA ILE A 93 22.09 13.85 -0.45
C ILE A 93 23.49 13.24 -0.31
N GLY A 94 24.39 13.54 -1.25
CA GLY A 94 25.77 13.04 -1.26
C GLY A 94 25.92 11.62 -1.81
N GLU A 95 27.14 11.09 -1.71
CA GLU A 95 27.48 9.75 -2.19
C GLU A 95 27.08 8.68 -1.17
N TYR A 96 26.59 7.55 -1.66
CA TYR A 96 26.24 6.36 -0.88
C TYR A 96 26.32 5.11 -1.75
N ASN A 97 26.55 3.95 -1.13
CA ASN A 97 26.44 2.64 -1.80
C ASN A 97 25.11 1.96 -1.43
N ASN A 98 24.72 2.05 -0.15
CA ASN A 98 23.48 1.47 0.35
C ASN A 98 22.63 2.55 1.02
N LEU A 99 21.45 2.77 0.47
CA LEU A 99 20.48 3.77 0.94
C LEU A 99 19.25 3.08 1.50
N LEU A 100 18.90 3.40 2.75
CA LEU A 100 17.61 3.09 3.36
C LEU A 100 16.72 4.33 3.34
N ILE A 101 15.53 4.22 2.81
CA ILE A 101 14.51 5.27 2.88
C ILE A 101 13.34 4.74 3.73
N ILE A 102 13.03 5.45 4.81
CA ILE A 102 12.03 5.02 5.79
C ILE A 102 11.14 6.19 6.22
N GLY A 103 9.86 5.95 6.44
CA GLY A 103 8.93 6.96 6.96
C GLY A 103 7.47 6.71 6.62
N ASN A 104 6.66 7.74 6.82
CA ASN A 104 5.24 7.75 6.46
C ASN A 104 4.99 8.84 5.39
N PRO A 105 5.10 8.51 4.09
CA PRO A 105 4.84 9.47 3.03
C PRO A 105 3.37 9.89 3.00
N PRO A 106 3.04 11.12 2.54
CA PRO A 106 1.66 11.53 2.35
C PRO A 106 0.96 10.57 1.36
N PHE A 107 -0.28 10.19 1.66
CA PHE A 107 -0.97 9.19 0.85
C PHE A 107 -1.45 9.76 -0.49
N GLY A 108 -2.03 10.96 -0.48
CA GLY A 108 -2.59 11.62 -1.65
C GLY A 108 -3.87 10.98 -2.16
N ASN A 109 -4.54 11.68 -3.06
CA ASN A 109 -5.73 11.14 -3.69
C ASN A 109 -5.41 9.82 -4.43
N ARG A 110 -6.14 8.75 -4.10
CA ARG A 110 -5.94 7.39 -4.65
C ARG A 110 -4.48 6.91 -4.52
N SER A 111 -3.82 7.30 -3.42
CA SER A 111 -2.42 6.95 -3.11
C SER A 111 -1.40 7.48 -4.13
N SER A 112 -1.72 8.57 -4.80
CA SER A 112 -0.83 9.14 -5.84
C SER A 112 0.48 9.65 -5.27
N MET A 113 0.46 10.28 -4.07
CA MET A 113 1.66 10.77 -3.41
C MET A 113 2.54 9.63 -2.90
N ALA A 114 1.95 8.64 -2.22
CA ALA A 114 2.69 7.46 -1.78
C ALA A 114 3.41 6.77 -2.95
N LYS A 115 2.73 6.63 -4.11
CA LYS A 115 3.36 6.09 -5.34
C LYS A 115 4.49 6.98 -5.86
N ALA A 116 4.35 8.30 -5.79
CA ALA A 116 5.39 9.24 -6.22
C ALA A 116 6.63 9.14 -5.32
N PHE A 117 6.43 9.01 -4.00
CA PHE A 117 7.52 8.82 -3.03
C PHE A 117 8.27 7.50 -3.27
N ILE A 118 7.55 6.40 -3.50
CA ILE A 118 8.19 5.11 -3.85
C ILE A 118 8.98 5.24 -5.15
N LYS A 119 8.42 5.84 -6.20
CA LYS A 119 9.14 6.05 -7.47
C LYS A 119 10.39 6.87 -7.27
N LYS A 120 10.31 7.96 -6.49
CA LYS A 120 11.47 8.80 -6.18
C LYS A 120 12.55 8.03 -5.44
N SER A 121 12.16 7.18 -4.49
CA SER A 121 13.11 6.31 -3.78
C SER A 121 13.81 5.33 -4.73
N ILE A 122 13.09 4.78 -5.70
CA ILE A 122 13.64 3.91 -6.74
C ILE A 122 14.60 4.69 -7.67
N GLU A 123 14.23 5.92 -8.08
CA GLU A 123 15.09 6.80 -8.89
C GLU A 123 16.42 7.11 -8.20
N LEU A 124 16.41 7.22 -6.87
CA LEU A 124 17.61 7.39 -6.04
C LEU A 124 18.33 6.06 -5.73
N ASN A 125 17.98 4.97 -6.40
CA ASN A 125 18.56 3.63 -6.21
C ASN A 125 18.56 3.19 -4.74
N ALA A 126 17.48 3.44 -3.99
CA ALA A 126 17.36 2.98 -2.62
C ALA A 126 17.53 1.47 -2.54
N SER A 127 18.43 1.00 -1.68
CA SER A 127 18.62 -0.44 -1.44
C SER A 127 17.42 -1.02 -0.68
N VAL A 128 16.84 -0.21 0.22
CA VAL A 128 15.63 -0.55 0.98
C VAL A 128 14.68 0.64 1.05
N ILE A 129 13.38 0.37 0.83
CA ILE A 129 12.28 1.30 1.00
C ILE A 129 11.35 0.72 2.06
N ALA A 130 11.22 1.40 3.19
CA ALA A 130 10.43 0.97 4.35
C ALA A 130 9.37 2.03 4.67
N PHE A 131 8.18 1.91 4.08
CA PHE A 131 7.15 2.94 4.19
C PHE A 131 5.87 2.45 4.85
N VAL A 132 5.27 3.34 5.63
CA VAL A 132 3.86 3.25 5.98
C VAL A 132 3.02 3.67 4.79
N LEU A 133 2.15 2.78 4.32
CA LEU A 133 1.37 2.94 3.11
C LEU A 133 -0.10 2.65 3.38
N PRO A 134 -1.06 3.20 2.61
CA PRO A 134 -2.45 2.77 2.68
C PRO A 134 -2.59 1.25 2.50
N SER A 135 -3.51 0.61 3.23
CA SER A 135 -3.73 -0.85 3.17
C SER A 135 -4.02 -1.39 1.76
N ILE A 136 -4.46 -0.54 0.83
CA ILE A 136 -4.63 -0.94 -0.58
C ILE A 136 -3.32 -1.39 -1.25
N PHE A 137 -2.14 -1.06 -0.69
CA PHE A 137 -0.86 -1.57 -1.17
C PHE A 137 -0.64 -3.06 -0.85
N MET A 138 -1.51 -3.70 -0.09
CA MET A 138 -1.56 -5.16 0.03
C MET A 138 -2.07 -5.84 -1.25
N LYS A 139 -2.71 -5.07 -2.16
CA LYS A 139 -3.27 -5.57 -3.42
C LYS A 139 -2.23 -5.52 -4.54
N GLU A 140 -2.20 -6.57 -5.36
CA GLU A 140 -1.28 -6.70 -6.51
C GLU A 140 -1.29 -5.46 -7.41
N ILE A 141 -2.47 -4.96 -7.75
CA ILE A 141 -2.64 -3.80 -8.65
C ILE A 141 -1.88 -2.55 -8.17
N ASN A 142 -1.67 -2.39 -6.86
CA ASN A 142 -0.92 -1.29 -6.26
C ASN A 142 0.56 -1.61 -6.03
N GLN A 143 0.99 -2.86 -6.23
CA GLN A 143 2.38 -3.29 -6.13
C GLN A 143 3.08 -3.41 -7.49
N ARG A 144 2.33 -3.65 -8.56
CA ARG A 144 2.85 -3.97 -9.91
C ARG A 144 3.71 -2.87 -10.55
N PHE A 145 3.61 -1.62 -10.10
CA PHE A 145 4.43 -0.53 -10.63
C PHE A 145 5.86 -0.51 -10.03
N ILE A 146 6.06 -1.24 -8.92
CA ILE A 146 7.39 -1.42 -8.31
C ILE A 146 8.14 -2.43 -9.17
N PRO A 147 9.35 -2.11 -9.66
CA PRO A 147 10.11 -2.98 -10.56
C PRO A 147 10.38 -4.38 -9.97
N ASN A 148 10.63 -5.35 -10.85
CA ASN A 148 10.88 -6.75 -10.44
C ASN A 148 12.24 -6.96 -9.77
N ASP A 149 13.13 -5.98 -9.83
CA ASP A 149 14.39 -5.94 -9.09
C ASP A 149 14.24 -5.50 -7.63
N TYR A 150 13.01 -5.22 -7.19
CA TYR A 150 12.65 -5.09 -5.77
C TYR A 150 11.79 -6.27 -5.33
N ARG A 151 11.97 -6.72 -4.09
CA ARG A 151 11.17 -7.75 -3.42
C ARG A 151 10.47 -7.18 -2.20
N LEU A 152 9.23 -7.55 -1.99
CA LEU A 152 8.49 -7.22 -0.75
C LEU A 152 8.87 -8.26 0.33
N ILE A 153 9.63 -7.85 1.32
CA ILE A 153 10.08 -8.76 2.39
C ILE A 153 9.26 -8.65 3.68
N CYS A 154 8.48 -7.59 3.83
CA CYS A 154 7.59 -7.41 4.97
C CYS A 154 6.30 -6.72 4.55
N ASN A 155 5.19 -7.19 5.11
CA ASN A 155 3.84 -6.65 4.92
C ASN A 155 3.11 -6.67 6.26
N HIS A 156 3.40 -5.68 7.12
CA HIS A 156 2.92 -5.60 8.50
C HIS A 156 1.73 -4.65 8.60
N SER A 157 0.53 -5.18 8.96
CA SER A 157 -0.67 -4.36 9.16
C SER A 157 -0.56 -3.53 10.43
N LEU A 158 -0.81 -2.24 10.32
CA LEU A 158 -0.85 -1.35 11.48
C LEU A 158 -2.20 -1.45 12.19
N LYS A 159 -2.18 -1.17 13.49
CA LYS A 159 -3.39 -1.12 14.33
C LYS A 159 -4.27 0.08 13.99
N ASP A 160 -5.50 0.05 14.46
CA ASP A 160 -6.37 1.22 14.44
C ASP A 160 -5.75 2.37 15.26
N ASP A 161 -6.13 3.61 14.94
CA ASP A 161 -5.61 4.83 15.61
C ASP A 161 -4.08 5.02 15.52
N SER A 162 -3.47 4.57 14.43
CA SER A 162 -2.03 4.70 14.17
C SER A 162 -1.56 6.12 13.89
N PHE A 163 -2.50 7.06 13.67
CA PHE A 163 -2.19 8.42 13.25
C PHE A 163 -2.88 9.46 14.12
N THR A 164 -2.34 10.70 14.07
CA THR A 164 -2.98 11.87 14.66
C THR A 164 -3.09 13.00 13.65
N ILE A 165 -4.14 13.83 13.80
CA ILE A 165 -4.32 15.11 13.10
C ILE A 165 -4.69 16.14 14.15
N GLY A 166 -3.92 17.24 14.25
CA GLY A 166 -4.20 18.28 15.22
C GLY A 166 -4.24 17.80 16.69
N GLY A 167 -3.60 16.67 16.98
CA GLY A 167 -3.59 16.03 18.30
C GLY A 167 -4.68 14.98 18.53
N ASP A 168 -5.69 14.91 17.66
CA ASP A 168 -6.73 13.90 17.75
C ASP A 168 -6.33 12.61 17.00
N LYS A 169 -6.70 11.45 17.54
CA LYS A 169 -6.47 10.16 16.87
C LYS A 169 -7.28 10.06 15.59
N TYR A 170 -6.64 9.54 14.56
CA TYR A 170 -7.24 9.38 13.25
C TYR A 170 -7.00 7.97 12.71
N ASN A 171 -8.08 7.30 12.33
CA ASN A 171 -8.03 5.93 11.82
C ASN A 171 -8.00 5.91 10.29
N VAL A 172 -6.86 5.49 9.75
CA VAL A 172 -6.69 5.16 8.33
C VAL A 172 -6.07 3.77 8.24
N PRO A 173 -6.73 2.79 7.63
CA PRO A 173 -6.14 1.48 7.43
C PRO A 173 -4.82 1.57 6.67
N ALA A 174 -3.73 1.15 7.32
CA ALA A 174 -2.39 1.26 6.78
C ALA A 174 -1.56 -0.01 7.01
N VAL A 175 -0.49 -0.15 6.25
CA VAL A 175 0.45 -1.25 6.30
C VAL A 175 1.87 -0.72 6.24
N PHE A 176 2.76 -1.27 7.05
CA PHE A 176 4.19 -1.01 6.92
C PHE A 176 4.79 -2.05 6.00
N GLN A 177 5.32 -1.60 4.87
CA GLN A 177 5.95 -2.48 3.88
C GLN A 177 7.44 -2.20 3.79
N ILE A 178 8.24 -3.28 3.68
CA ILE A 178 9.68 -3.22 3.45
C ILE A 178 9.97 -3.86 2.09
N TRP A 179 10.49 -3.05 1.19
CA TRP A 179 10.91 -3.44 -0.16
C TRP A 179 12.42 -3.37 -0.26
N CYS A 180 13.07 -4.45 -0.68
CA CYS A 180 14.51 -4.51 -0.88
C CYS A 180 14.84 -4.74 -2.36
N ASN A 181 15.91 -4.13 -2.87
CA ASN A 181 16.44 -4.49 -4.17
C ASN A 181 16.94 -5.94 -4.17
N ASN A 182 17.19 -6.52 -5.35
CA ASN A 182 17.60 -7.92 -5.52
C ASN A 182 19.07 -8.18 -5.13
N SER A 183 19.68 -7.36 -4.29
CA SER A 183 21.02 -7.61 -3.76
C SER A 183 21.03 -8.90 -2.91
N SER A 184 22.12 -9.66 -3.01
CA SER A 184 22.32 -10.90 -2.23
C SER A 184 22.45 -10.68 -0.73
N ILE A 185 22.64 -9.43 -0.30
CA ILE A 185 22.73 -9.09 1.14
C ILE A 185 21.34 -9.02 1.81
N PHE A 186 20.25 -9.02 1.04
CA PHE A 186 18.89 -8.98 1.56
C PHE A 186 18.18 -10.34 1.41
N PRO A 187 17.17 -10.61 2.26
CA PRO A 187 16.40 -11.86 2.17
C PRO A 187 15.87 -12.17 0.78
N GLU A 188 15.92 -13.44 0.36
CA GLU A 188 15.34 -13.88 -0.92
C GLU A 188 13.80 -13.94 -0.92
N LEU A 189 13.18 -13.79 0.25
CA LEU A 189 11.73 -13.76 0.41
C LEU A 189 11.09 -12.68 -0.47
N ASP A 190 10.04 -13.03 -1.18
CA ASP A 190 9.18 -12.07 -1.88
C ASP A 190 7.70 -12.34 -1.56
N LEU A 191 7.11 -11.45 -0.77
CA LEU A 191 5.70 -11.47 -0.36
C LEU A 191 4.81 -10.70 -1.33
N ARG A 192 5.34 -10.27 -2.48
CA ARG A 192 4.58 -9.52 -3.47
C ARG A 192 3.35 -10.31 -3.90
N ALA A 193 2.21 -9.66 -3.88
CA ALA A 193 0.98 -10.26 -4.37
C ALA A 193 1.12 -10.60 -5.86
N MET A 194 1.00 -11.87 -6.19
CA MET A 194 1.03 -12.32 -7.58
C MET A 194 -0.30 -12.03 -8.26
N LYS A 195 -0.22 -11.60 -9.53
CA LYS A 195 -1.42 -11.48 -10.36
C LYS A 195 -2.00 -12.88 -10.58
N PRO A 196 -3.24 -13.13 -10.15
CA PRO A 196 -3.88 -14.41 -10.40
C PRO A 196 -4.06 -14.63 -11.91
N LYS A 197 -3.87 -15.85 -12.37
CA LYS A 197 -4.15 -16.20 -13.75
C LYS A 197 -5.65 -16.05 -14.00
N GLN A 198 -6.03 -15.62 -15.21
CA GLN A 198 -7.42 -15.69 -15.64
C GLN A 198 -7.83 -17.15 -15.72
N PRO A 199 -8.86 -17.60 -14.96
CA PRO A 199 -9.41 -18.93 -15.11
C PRO A 199 -9.92 -19.19 -16.53
N GLU A 200 -9.80 -20.42 -17.03
CA GLU A 200 -10.28 -20.76 -18.36
C GLU A 200 -11.80 -20.99 -18.41
N GLU A 201 -12.43 -21.14 -17.25
CA GLU A 201 -13.86 -21.42 -17.10
C GLU A 201 -14.72 -20.23 -17.51
N TYR A 202 -14.19 -19.02 -17.44
CA TYR A 202 -14.93 -17.80 -17.77
C TYR A 202 -14.02 -16.68 -18.23
N SER A 203 -14.63 -15.64 -18.80
CA SER A 203 -13.95 -14.38 -19.17
C SER A 203 -14.75 -13.17 -18.75
N PHE A 204 -14.03 -12.05 -18.53
CA PHE A 204 -14.67 -10.76 -18.29
C PHE A 204 -14.96 -10.05 -19.61
N LEU A 205 -16.19 -9.60 -19.75
CA LEU A 205 -16.62 -8.80 -20.89
C LEU A 205 -16.52 -7.30 -20.61
N LYS A 206 -16.81 -6.51 -21.64
CA LYS A 206 -16.99 -5.05 -21.50
C LYS A 206 -18.26 -4.77 -20.69
N ARG A 207 -18.25 -3.62 -20.03
CA ARG A 207 -19.42 -3.15 -19.27
C ARG A 207 -20.64 -3.01 -20.19
N GLY A 208 -21.78 -3.54 -19.74
CA GLY A 208 -23.04 -3.50 -20.49
C GLY A 208 -23.14 -4.47 -21.64
N ASP A 209 -22.22 -5.43 -21.76
CA ASP A 209 -22.26 -6.44 -22.82
C ASP A 209 -23.41 -7.42 -22.58
N ALA A 210 -24.38 -7.42 -23.49
CA ALA A 210 -25.58 -8.27 -23.43
C ALA A 210 -25.30 -9.76 -23.64
N SER A 211 -24.10 -10.12 -24.11
CA SER A 211 -23.68 -11.53 -24.27
C SER A 211 -23.17 -12.17 -22.99
N ALA A 212 -23.06 -11.39 -21.88
CA ALA A 212 -22.69 -11.92 -20.58
C ALA A 212 -23.74 -12.93 -20.08
N ASP A 213 -23.30 -13.88 -19.30
CA ASP A 213 -24.17 -14.88 -18.69
C ASP A 213 -24.70 -14.43 -17.34
N PHE A 214 -23.90 -13.65 -16.61
CA PHE A 214 -24.25 -13.05 -15.30
C PHE A 214 -23.29 -11.90 -14.98
N THR A 215 -23.54 -11.21 -13.86
CA THR A 215 -22.66 -10.19 -13.33
C THR A 215 -22.29 -10.44 -11.87
N ILE A 216 -21.16 -9.85 -11.43
CA ILE A 216 -20.77 -9.76 -10.04
C ILE A 216 -20.68 -8.27 -9.67
N ASN A 217 -21.42 -7.88 -8.65
CA ASN A 217 -21.36 -6.50 -8.17
C ASN A 217 -20.05 -6.22 -7.43
N GLY A 218 -19.27 -5.25 -7.94
CA GLY A 218 -17.96 -4.93 -7.38
C GLY A 218 -17.99 -4.38 -5.95
N ASN A 219 -19.12 -3.79 -5.50
CA ASN A 219 -19.24 -3.25 -4.15
C ASN A 219 -19.70 -4.30 -3.12
N SER A 220 -20.43 -5.33 -3.54
CA SER A 220 -21.03 -6.31 -2.63
C SER A 220 -20.61 -7.76 -2.88
N GLY A 221 -20.02 -8.05 -4.04
CA GLY A 221 -19.76 -9.41 -4.47
C GLY A 221 -21.01 -10.20 -4.88
N GLN A 222 -22.17 -9.56 -4.91
CA GLN A 222 -23.43 -10.22 -5.26
C GLN A 222 -23.45 -10.67 -6.71
N VAL A 223 -23.75 -11.94 -6.93
CA VAL A 223 -23.98 -12.51 -8.26
C VAL A 223 -25.41 -12.18 -8.71
N LYS A 224 -25.57 -11.63 -9.92
CA LYS A 224 -26.86 -11.20 -10.47
C LYS A 224 -27.05 -11.69 -11.90
N SER A 225 -28.30 -11.90 -12.28
CA SER A 225 -28.70 -12.00 -13.68
C SER A 225 -28.62 -10.61 -14.35
N LEU A 226 -28.54 -10.57 -15.67
CA LEU A 226 -28.48 -9.29 -16.40
C LEU A 226 -29.74 -8.42 -16.18
N SER A 227 -30.90 -9.04 -15.96
CA SER A 227 -32.16 -8.36 -15.68
C SER A 227 -32.21 -7.67 -14.30
N GLU A 228 -31.36 -8.09 -13.37
CA GLU A 228 -31.28 -7.50 -12.01
C GLU A 228 -30.27 -6.35 -11.92
N VAL A 229 -29.56 -6.03 -13.00
CA VAL A 229 -28.56 -4.97 -13.01
C VAL A 229 -29.23 -3.60 -13.06
N THR A 230 -29.12 -2.85 -11.98
CA THR A 230 -29.64 -1.47 -11.88
C THR A 230 -28.58 -0.42 -12.13
N ASN A 231 -27.30 -0.73 -11.83
CA ASN A 231 -26.15 0.16 -12.03
C ASN A 231 -25.01 -0.59 -12.73
N SER A 232 -24.94 -0.46 -14.05
CA SER A 232 -23.92 -1.12 -14.87
C SER A 232 -22.48 -0.72 -14.50
N LYS A 233 -22.27 0.45 -13.87
CA LYS A 233 -20.95 0.92 -13.47
C LYS A 233 -20.35 0.13 -12.30
N ALA A 234 -21.21 -0.52 -11.51
CA ALA A 234 -20.80 -1.31 -10.34
C ALA A 234 -20.64 -2.80 -10.65
N GLU A 235 -20.82 -3.25 -11.88
CA GLU A 235 -20.88 -4.66 -12.24
C GLU A 235 -19.66 -5.12 -13.06
N HIS A 236 -19.21 -6.33 -12.78
CA HIS A 236 -18.31 -7.13 -13.63
C HIS A 236 -19.15 -8.08 -14.46
N TYR A 237 -19.08 -7.95 -15.78
CA TYR A 237 -19.83 -8.78 -16.74
C TYR A 237 -19.03 -10.02 -17.08
N ILE A 238 -19.62 -11.21 -16.90
CA ILE A 238 -18.93 -12.50 -17.02
C ILE A 238 -19.60 -13.36 -18.07
N LYS A 239 -18.78 -13.96 -18.93
CA LYS A 239 -19.14 -14.97 -19.90
C LYS A 239 -18.50 -16.30 -19.51
N VAL A 240 -19.30 -17.33 -19.32
CA VAL A 240 -18.83 -18.69 -19.09
C VAL A 240 -18.34 -19.28 -20.41
N ASN A 241 -17.21 -19.98 -20.36
CA ASN A 241 -16.70 -20.70 -21.52
C ASN A 241 -17.61 -21.91 -21.80
N GLU A 242 -17.95 -22.12 -23.07
CA GLU A 242 -18.89 -23.15 -23.53
C GLU A 242 -18.53 -24.58 -23.13
N LYS A 243 -17.27 -24.86 -22.79
CA LYS A 243 -16.80 -26.13 -22.25
C LYS A 243 -17.31 -26.45 -20.85
N TYR A 244 -17.84 -25.46 -20.12
CA TYR A 244 -18.22 -25.57 -18.72
C TYR A 244 -19.72 -25.34 -18.53
N SER A 245 -20.28 -25.99 -17.50
CA SER A 245 -21.67 -25.77 -17.13
C SER A 245 -21.88 -24.38 -16.55
N LYS A 246 -22.70 -23.57 -17.20
CA LYS A 246 -23.04 -22.21 -16.74
C LYS A 246 -23.59 -22.21 -15.33
N ASN A 247 -24.50 -23.13 -15.01
CA ASN A 247 -25.10 -23.20 -13.68
C ASN A 247 -24.07 -23.53 -12.61
N ASN A 248 -23.15 -24.47 -12.89
CA ASN A 248 -22.10 -24.81 -11.94
C ASN A 248 -21.17 -23.59 -11.64
N ILE A 249 -20.78 -22.86 -12.67
CA ILE A 249 -19.92 -21.67 -12.48
C ILE A 249 -20.65 -20.59 -11.70
N ILE A 250 -21.92 -20.34 -11.98
CA ILE A 250 -22.76 -19.40 -11.21
C ILE A 250 -22.87 -19.83 -9.74
N ASP A 251 -23.07 -21.12 -9.50
CA ASP A 251 -23.21 -21.65 -8.13
C ASP A 251 -21.88 -21.55 -7.36
N ILE A 252 -20.74 -21.80 -8.01
CA ILE A 252 -19.42 -21.54 -7.42
C ILE A 252 -19.33 -20.09 -6.96
N PHE A 253 -19.62 -19.13 -7.84
CA PHE A 253 -19.54 -17.71 -7.49
C PHE A 253 -20.51 -17.30 -6.39
N LYS A 254 -21.69 -17.89 -6.30
CA LYS A 254 -22.63 -17.64 -5.20
C LYS A 254 -22.15 -18.14 -3.84
N ASN A 255 -21.30 -19.17 -3.84
CA ASN A 255 -20.72 -19.75 -2.62
C ASN A 255 -19.44 -19.04 -2.14
N ILE A 256 -18.82 -18.19 -2.98
CA ILE A 256 -17.65 -17.40 -2.59
C ILE A 256 -18.06 -16.25 -1.68
N ASN A 257 -17.43 -16.15 -0.50
CA ASN A 257 -17.62 -15.01 0.41
C ASN A 257 -16.78 -13.81 0.01
N PHE A 258 -17.24 -13.04 -0.96
CA PHE A 258 -16.55 -11.84 -1.42
C PHE A 258 -16.43 -10.71 -0.37
N ARG A 259 -17.28 -10.70 0.67
CA ARG A 259 -17.19 -9.70 1.74
C ARG A 259 -15.89 -9.77 2.50
N GLN A 260 -15.35 -10.97 2.68
CA GLN A 260 -14.07 -11.18 3.36
C GLN A 260 -12.89 -10.61 2.56
N LEU A 261 -12.97 -10.59 1.23
CA LEU A 261 -11.96 -10.03 0.33
C LEU A 261 -12.01 -8.50 0.28
N SER A 262 -13.19 -7.92 0.41
CA SER A 262 -13.40 -6.46 0.34
C SER A 262 -13.02 -5.72 1.62
N SER A 263 -12.87 -6.39 2.74
CA SER A 263 -12.53 -5.80 4.05
C SER A 263 -11.14 -5.14 4.09
N VAL A 264 -10.27 -5.46 3.14
CA VAL A 264 -8.88 -4.93 3.01
C VAL A 264 -8.82 -3.54 2.37
N SER A 265 -9.93 -2.99 1.88
CA SER A 265 -9.92 -1.75 1.07
C SER A 265 -10.48 -0.52 1.78
N GLY A 266 -9.99 -0.22 3.00
CA GLY A 266 -10.11 1.11 3.64
C GLY A 266 -11.36 1.95 3.32
N GLY A 267 -12.55 1.44 3.55
CA GLY A 267 -13.82 2.20 3.48
C GLY A 267 -14.55 2.23 2.12
N ASN A 268 -13.89 1.95 1.01
CA ASN A 268 -14.54 1.80 -0.29
C ASN A 268 -14.45 0.35 -0.76
N TYR A 269 -15.49 -0.41 -0.50
CA TYR A 269 -15.61 -1.80 -0.92
C TYR A 269 -15.67 -1.87 -2.46
N TRP A 270 -14.56 -2.30 -3.07
CA TRP A 270 -14.52 -2.60 -4.49
C TRP A 270 -13.71 -3.87 -4.72
N ILE A 271 -14.35 -4.88 -5.24
CA ILE A 271 -13.73 -6.16 -5.64
C ILE A 271 -13.30 -5.99 -7.10
N ASN A 272 -12.01 -6.09 -7.38
CA ASN A 272 -11.49 -6.03 -8.74
C ASN A 272 -11.46 -7.42 -9.42
N ARG A 273 -11.16 -7.46 -10.73
CA ARG A 273 -11.14 -8.72 -11.50
C ARG A 273 -10.09 -9.70 -11.00
N ASP A 274 -8.95 -9.22 -10.54
CA ASP A 274 -7.89 -10.09 -10.02
C ASP A 274 -8.31 -10.74 -8.70
N GLU A 275 -9.02 -10.02 -7.85
CA GLU A 275 -9.60 -10.57 -6.61
C GLU A 275 -10.69 -11.61 -6.90
N ILE A 276 -11.51 -11.39 -7.94
CA ILE A 276 -12.50 -12.38 -8.39
C ILE A 276 -11.81 -13.64 -8.88
N ASN A 277 -10.77 -13.51 -9.72
CA ASN A 277 -10.00 -14.64 -10.22
C ASN A 277 -9.34 -15.43 -9.09
N LYS A 278 -8.71 -14.74 -8.14
CA LYS A 278 -8.07 -15.34 -6.97
C LYS A 278 -9.07 -16.14 -6.12
N ALA A 279 -10.20 -15.52 -5.79
CA ALA A 279 -11.24 -16.15 -4.99
C ALA A 279 -11.83 -17.39 -5.68
N PHE A 280 -12.04 -17.35 -6.99
CA PHE A 280 -12.50 -18.49 -7.77
C PHE A 280 -11.49 -19.64 -7.74
N GLN A 281 -10.20 -19.36 -7.96
CA GLN A 281 -9.14 -20.37 -7.89
C GLN A 281 -8.99 -20.99 -6.50
N GLU A 282 -9.04 -20.17 -5.44
CA GLU A 282 -8.97 -20.63 -4.06
C GLU A 282 -10.17 -21.54 -3.73
N TYR A 283 -11.37 -21.18 -4.18
CA TYR A 283 -12.58 -22.00 -3.98
C TYR A 283 -12.47 -23.35 -4.68
N ILE A 284 -12.04 -23.38 -5.95
CA ILE A 284 -11.86 -24.64 -6.73
C ILE A 284 -10.79 -25.53 -6.10
N ASN A 285 -9.68 -24.96 -5.61
CA ASN A 285 -8.58 -25.72 -5.02
C ASN A 285 -8.93 -26.28 -3.62
N SER A 286 -9.96 -25.75 -2.96
CA SER A 286 -10.37 -26.14 -1.60
C SER A 286 -11.54 -27.13 -1.61
N ASN A 287 -12.21 -27.35 -2.73
CA ASN A 287 -13.36 -28.21 -2.91
C ASN A 287 -13.18 -29.19 -4.08
#